data_e52f1847de6e8b5d076f7c6905dbb4bb
#
_entry.id   e52f1847de6e8b5d076f7c6905dbb4bb
#
_cell.length_a   1.000
_cell.length_b   1.000
_cell.length_c   1.000
_cell.angle_alpha   90.00
_cell.angle_beta   90.00
_cell.angle_gamma   90.00
#
_symmetry.space_group_name_H-M   'P 1'
#
loop_
_entity.id
_entity.type
_entity.pdbx_description
1 polymer ?
#
loop_
_entity_poly.entity_id
_entity_poly.type
_entity_poly.pdbx_seq_one_letter_code
_entity_poly.pdbx_strand_id
1 'polypeptide(L)' 'MLSFDKDAAKVCAYIRSDLKKKGTPIGVYDLQIAAIAIANNLVLVTHNVGEFSRIEELQYEDWEMEL' A
#
# COMPACT_ATOMS: atom_id res chain seq x y z
N MET A 1 -15.44 -8.23 6.02
CA MET A 1 -14.00 -8.49 6.02
C MET A 1 -13.39 -8.14 4.68
N LEU A 2 -12.26 -7.48 4.72
CA LEU A 2 -11.57 -7.10 3.49
C LEU A 2 -10.77 -8.27 2.95
N SER A 3 -10.77 -8.42 1.65
CA SER A 3 -10.04 -9.49 1.02
C SER A 3 -9.33 -8.96 -0.22
N PHE A 4 -8.38 -9.75 -0.69
CA PHE A 4 -7.64 -9.41 -1.91
C PHE A 4 -8.47 -9.87 -3.09
N ASP A 5 -9.41 -9.03 -3.50
CA ASP A 5 -10.33 -9.36 -4.56
C ASP A 5 -9.84 -8.84 -5.91
N LYS A 6 -10.72 -8.85 -6.89
CA LYS A 6 -10.38 -8.47 -8.25
C LYS A 6 -9.92 -7.02 -8.33
N ASP A 7 -10.58 -6.13 -7.60
CA ASP A 7 -10.22 -4.72 -7.61
C ASP A 7 -8.85 -4.50 -6.96
N ALA A 8 -8.61 -5.19 -5.85
CA ALA A 8 -7.32 -5.09 -5.18
C ALA A 8 -6.21 -5.64 -6.08
N ALA A 9 -6.50 -6.69 -6.85
CA ALA A 9 -5.53 -7.25 -7.76
C ALA A 9 -5.13 -6.25 -8.85
N LYS A 10 -6.11 -5.51 -9.38
CA LYS A 10 -5.82 -4.49 -10.38
C LYS A 10 -4.97 -3.36 -9.79
N VAL A 11 -5.32 -2.91 -8.60
CA VAL A 11 -4.56 -1.87 -7.92
C VAL A 11 -3.14 -2.36 -7.65
N CYS A 12 -3.01 -3.60 -7.21
CA CYS A 12 -1.72 -4.20 -6.93
C CYS A 12 -0.82 -4.18 -8.16
N ALA A 13 -1.37 -4.59 -9.30
CA ALA A 13 -0.60 -4.60 -10.54
C ALA A 13 -0.15 -3.20 -10.94
N TYR A 14 -1.02 -2.22 -10.77
CA TYR A 14 -0.70 -0.85 -11.10
C TYR A 14 0.44 -0.32 -10.21
N ILE A 15 0.31 -0.52 -8.91
CA ILE A 15 1.31 -0.03 -7.95
C ILE A 15 2.65 -0.71 -8.20
N ARG A 16 2.61 -2.02 -8.43
CA ARG A 16 3.83 -2.79 -8.66
C ARG A 16 4.58 -2.25 -9.88
N SER A 17 3.85 -1.98 -10.94
CA SER A 17 4.44 -1.43 -12.15
C SER A 17 5.03 -0.04 -11.91
N ASP A 18 4.29 0.80 -11.18
CA ASP A 18 4.71 2.15 -10.89
C ASP A 18 6.00 2.16 -10.06
N LEU A 19 6.03 1.36 -8.99
CA LEU A 19 7.20 1.31 -8.13
C LEU A 19 8.41 0.73 -8.85
N LYS A 20 8.19 -0.22 -9.73
CA LYS A 20 9.26 -0.78 -10.51
C LYS A 20 9.88 0.27 -11.42
N LYS A 21 9.06 1.09 -12.03
CA LYS A 21 9.56 2.18 -12.89
C LYS A 21 10.36 3.20 -12.09
N LYS A 22 9.97 3.43 -10.85
CA LYS A 22 10.66 4.38 -9.98
C LYS A 22 11.90 3.78 -9.34
N GLY A 23 12.10 2.48 -9.48
CA GLY A 23 13.24 1.80 -8.88
C GLY A 23 13.11 1.62 -7.39
N THR A 24 11.88 1.63 -6.86
CA THR A 24 11.64 1.53 -5.43
C THR A 24 10.62 0.43 -5.12
N PRO A 25 10.92 -0.83 -5.46
CA PRO A 25 9.96 -1.91 -5.20
C PRO A 25 9.80 -2.14 -3.70
N ILE A 26 8.65 -2.69 -3.33
CA ILE A 26 8.40 -3.08 -1.94
C ILE A 26 8.05 -4.55 -1.91
N GLY A 27 8.01 -5.12 -0.69
CA GLY A 27 7.69 -6.53 -0.54
C GLY A 27 6.31 -6.86 -1.05
N VAL A 28 6.14 -8.08 -1.53
CA VAL A 28 4.86 -8.53 -2.09
C VAL A 28 3.74 -8.43 -1.06
N TYR A 29 4.03 -8.80 0.18
CA TYR A 29 3.03 -8.76 1.23
C TYR A 29 2.55 -7.33 1.49
N ASP A 30 3.49 -6.41 1.60
CA ASP A 30 3.15 -5.00 1.81
C ASP A 30 2.39 -4.43 0.62
N LEU A 31 2.76 -4.87 -0.57
CA LEU A 31 2.09 -4.45 -1.79
C LEU A 31 0.62 -4.86 -1.78
N GLN A 32 0.35 -6.09 -1.34
CA GLN A 32 -1.02 -6.59 -1.27
C GLN A 32 -1.84 -5.83 -0.24
N ILE A 33 -1.23 -5.54 0.92
CA ILE A 33 -1.91 -4.77 1.97
C ILE A 33 -2.27 -3.39 1.45
N ALA A 34 -1.34 -2.73 0.79
CA ALA A 34 -1.57 -1.40 0.25
C ALA A 34 -2.68 -1.43 -0.81
N ALA A 35 -2.66 -2.45 -1.65
CA ALA A 35 -3.67 -2.57 -2.70
C ALA A 35 -5.07 -2.73 -2.13
N ILE A 36 -5.21 -3.53 -1.07
CA ILE A 36 -6.49 -3.71 -0.41
C ILE A 36 -6.98 -2.39 0.18
N ALA A 37 -6.08 -1.65 0.82
CA ALA A 37 -6.46 -0.37 1.42
C ALA A 37 -6.92 0.62 0.35
N ILE A 38 -6.19 0.71 -0.74
CA ILE A 38 -6.54 1.64 -1.82
C ILE A 38 -7.85 1.23 -2.48
N ALA A 39 -8.01 -0.05 -2.78
CA ALA A 39 -9.20 -0.53 -3.47
C ALA A 39 -10.47 -0.32 -2.64
N ASN A 40 -10.33 -0.26 -1.33
CA ASN A 40 -11.45 -0.07 -0.42
C ASN A 40 -11.48 1.33 0.19
N ASN A 41 -10.62 2.21 -0.29
CA ASN A 41 -10.60 3.61 0.12
C ASN A 41 -10.39 3.75 1.63
N LEU A 42 -9.42 3.03 2.15
CA LEU A 42 -9.13 2.98 3.58
C LEU A 42 -7.80 3.64 3.89
N VAL A 43 -7.66 4.05 5.15
CA VAL A 43 -6.39 4.57 5.65
C VAL A 43 -5.64 3.42 6.31
N LEU A 44 -4.41 3.20 5.88
CA LEU A 44 -3.58 2.15 6.44
C LEU A 44 -2.83 2.68 7.66
N VAL A 45 -2.93 1.97 8.77
CA VAL A 45 -2.19 2.31 9.98
C VAL A 45 -0.98 1.39 10.07
N THR A 46 0.22 1.97 10.10
CA THR A 46 1.43 1.17 10.01
C THR A 46 2.63 1.91 10.60
N HIS A 47 3.62 1.15 11.03
CA HIS A 47 4.94 1.69 11.38
C HIS A 47 5.87 1.70 10.17
N ASN A 48 5.52 0.99 9.13
CA ASN A 48 6.42 0.80 8.00
C ASN A 48 6.28 1.93 6.99
N VAL A 49 6.46 3.15 7.47
CA VAL A 49 6.26 4.34 6.65
C VAL A 49 7.25 4.39 5.51
N GLY A 50 8.47 3.88 5.74
CA GLY A 50 9.51 3.92 4.72
C GLY A 50 9.11 3.25 3.43
N GLU A 51 8.37 2.15 3.49
CA GLU A 51 7.91 1.46 2.30
C GLU A 51 6.60 2.02 1.78
N PHE A 52 5.64 2.25 2.67
CA PHE A 52 4.31 2.66 2.24
C PHE A 52 4.28 4.09 1.73
N SER A 53 5.22 4.93 2.17
CA SER A 53 5.29 6.31 1.68
C SER A 53 5.65 6.38 0.19
N ARG A 54 6.15 5.30 -0.38
CA ARG A 54 6.49 5.26 -1.79
C ARG A 54 5.26 5.14 -2.68
N ILE A 55 4.10 4.85 -2.09
CA ILE A 55 2.86 4.65 -2.83
C ILE A 55 2.03 5.93 -2.73
N GLU A 56 1.96 6.68 -3.83
CA GLU A 56 1.33 8.00 -3.81
C GLU A 56 -0.16 7.92 -3.53
N GLU A 57 -0.83 6.89 -4.03
CA GLU A 57 -2.28 6.76 -3.90
C GLU A 57 -2.70 6.30 -2.52
N LEU A 58 -1.77 5.83 -1.71
CA LEU A 58 -2.09 5.23 -0.43
C LEU A 58 -2.22 6.28 0.65
N GLN A 59 -3.31 6.23 1.39
CA GLN A 59 -3.47 7.02 2.61
C GLN A 59 -3.02 6.17 3.77
N TYR A 60 -2.10 6.69 4.56
CA TYR A 60 -1.58 5.94 5.69
C TYR A 60 -1.29 6.86 6.86
N GLU A 61 -1.24 6.26 8.06
CA GLU A 61 -0.90 6.96 9.29
C GLU A 61 0.12 6.13 10.05
N ASP A 62 1.07 6.81 10.65
CA ASP A 62 2.04 6.18 11.51
C ASP A 62 1.56 6.25 12.94
N TRP A 63 1.29 5.08 13.50
CA TRP A 63 0.75 5.01 14.85
C TRP A 63 1.80 5.05 15.93
N GLU A 64 3.04 4.96 15.55
CA GLU A 64 4.12 5.06 16.52
C GLU A 64 4.36 6.53 16.82
N MET A 65 3.38 7.11 17.45
CA MET A 65 3.40 8.52 17.77
C MET A 65 4.20 8.76 19.02
N GLU A 66 4.77 9.94 19.09
CA GLU A 66 5.37 10.41 20.31
C GLU A 66 4.29 10.81 21.29
N LEU A 67 4.43 10.38 22.49
CA LEU A 67 3.49 10.74 23.53
C LEU A 67 4.14 11.62 24.57
#